data_ac5e79430715fde4f4383f3306b29f6a
#
_entry.id   ac5e79430715fde4f4383f3306b29f6a
#
_cell.length_a   1.000
_cell.length_b   1.000
_cell.length_c   1.000
_cell.angle_alpha   90.00
_cell.angle_beta   90.00
_cell.angle_gamma   90.00
#
_symmetry.space_group_name_H-M   'P 1'
#
loop_
_entity.id
_entity.type
_entity.pdbx_description
1 polymer ?
#
loop_
_entity_poly.entity_id
_entity_poly.type
_entity_poly.pdbx_seq_one_letter_code
_entity_poly.pdbx_strand_id
1 'polypeptide(L)'
;MKIKFWYIFFGASLMACSTYLNPNLKVQSLVIENQNSDSEIAEQLAPYQDSLHREFDQNIAFTPVDLIVQRPSSNLMNWCADAVYYSQIGKTQLNEPVICLLNKGGIRASFGAGNLSLADFYKLMPFDNRLVWVHLPVRKIKEIEHYISLSGGEPMANCTFEKDQLHIVGLLPEHQFIWVLTADFLANGGDQMNFFLNEEKKETNILLRDIFIQTAKQQGKLIIDQNQRHYP
;
A
#
# COMPACT_ATOMS: atom_id res chain seq x y z
N MET A 1 -6.83 -52.49 -47.27
CA MET A 1 -5.40 -52.06 -47.12
C MET A 1 -5.36 -50.54 -47.06
N LYS A 2 -6.09 -49.91 -46.08
CA LYS A 2 -6.10 -48.42 -45.89
C LYS A 2 -5.95 -47.95 -44.45
N ILE A 3 -5.60 -48.83 -43.50
CA ILE A 3 -5.56 -48.50 -42.06
C ILE A 3 -4.15 -48.23 -41.54
N LYS A 4 -3.07 -48.57 -42.27
CA LYS A 4 -1.67 -48.45 -41.80
C LYS A 4 -1.04 -47.06 -41.95
N PHE A 5 -1.65 -46.15 -42.73
CA PHE A 5 -1.08 -44.81 -42.96
C PHE A 5 -1.43 -43.76 -41.89
N TRP A 6 -2.48 -43.99 -41.12
CA TRP A 6 -2.95 -43.01 -40.14
C TRP A 6 -2.17 -43.08 -38.82
N TYR A 7 -1.62 -44.25 -38.47
CA TYR A 7 -0.82 -44.42 -37.27
C TYR A 7 0.60 -43.82 -37.37
N ILE A 8 1.12 -43.67 -38.60
CA ILE A 8 2.44 -43.06 -38.81
C ILE A 8 2.35 -41.53 -38.64
N PHE A 9 1.22 -40.92 -38.97
CA PHE A 9 1.03 -39.48 -38.82
C PHE A 9 0.76 -39.07 -37.37
N PHE A 10 0.17 -39.92 -36.55
CA PHE A 10 -0.06 -39.67 -35.13
C PHE A 10 1.21 -39.85 -34.28
N GLY A 11 2.15 -40.67 -34.68
CA GLY A 11 3.42 -40.86 -34.00
C GLY A 11 4.43 -39.73 -34.24
N ALA A 12 4.33 -38.99 -35.35
CA ALA A 12 5.23 -37.89 -35.67
C ALA A 12 4.90 -36.58 -34.92
N SER A 13 3.67 -36.43 -34.40
CA SER A 13 3.26 -35.25 -33.64
C SER A 13 3.70 -35.24 -32.17
N LEU A 14 4.25 -36.34 -31.68
CA LEU A 14 4.73 -36.43 -30.28
C LEU A 14 6.23 -36.12 -30.11
N MET A 15 6.95 -35.89 -31.19
CA MET A 15 8.39 -35.53 -31.13
C MET A 15 8.68 -34.03 -31.24
N ALA A 16 7.67 -33.18 -31.22
CA ALA A 16 7.80 -31.71 -31.23
C ALA A 16 7.82 -31.13 -29.80
N CYS A 17 8.48 -31.82 -28.86
CA CYS A 17 8.71 -31.25 -27.53
C CYS A 17 10.16 -30.81 -27.39
N SER A 18 10.36 -29.53 -27.64
CA SER A 18 11.27 -28.63 -26.93
C SER A 18 12.67 -29.14 -26.60
N THR A 19 13.63 -28.82 -27.45
CA THR A 19 14.94 -28.49 -26.94
C THR A 19 14.83 -27.18 -26.17
N TYR A 20 14.68 -27.26 -24.86
CA TYR A 20 14.99 -26.13 -23.98
C TYR A 20 16.47 -25.86 -24.13
N LEU A 21 16.83 -24.88 -24.93
CA LEU A 21 18.14 -24.26 -24.87
C LEU A 21 18.22 -23.62 -23.48
N ASN A 22 18.81 -24.31 -22.51
CA ASN A 22 19.34 -23.68 -21.33
C ASN A 22 20.47 -22.75 -21.80
N PRO A 23 20.28 -21.45 -21.91
CA PRO A 23 21.42 -20.58 -22.03
C PRO A 23 22.21 -20.76 -20.75
N ASN A 24 23.43 -21.25 -20.81
CA ASN A 24 24.39 -21.17 -19.71
C ASN A 24 24.69 -19.70 -19.49
N LEU A 25 23.75 -18.97 -18.87
CA LEU A 25 23.99 -17.65 -18.34
C LEU A 25 25.00 -17.82 -17.20
N LYS A 26 26.27 -17.67 -17.52
CA LYS A 26 27.28 -17.42 -16.50
C LYS A 26 26.99 -16.04 -15.95
N VAL A 27 26.19 -15.98 -14.88
CA VAL A 27 26.05 -14.77 -14.06
C VAL A 27 27.40 -14.58 -13.40
N GLN A 28 28.24 -13.72 -13.94
CA GLN A 28 29.39 -13.19 -13.23
C GLN A 28 28.88 -12.04 -12.37
N SER A 29 28.85 -12.27 -11.07
CA SER A 29 28.72 -11.17 -10.12
C SER A 29 30.01 -10.34 -10.19
N LEU A 30 29.91 -9.12 -10.69
CA LEU A 30 30.96 -8.14 -10.53
C LEU A 30 30.97 -7.73 -9.05
N VAL A 31 32.03 -8.11 -8.35
CA VAL A 31 32.31 -7.53 -7.03
C VAL A 31 32.70 -6.07 -7.30
N ILE A 32 31.83 -5.14 -6.93
CA ILE A 32 32.17 -3.73 -6.91
C ILE A 32 33.10 -3.57 -5.68
N GLU A 33 34.40 -3.57 -5.93
CA GLU A 33 35.35 -3.16 -4.90
C GLU A 33 35.07 -1.68 -4.59
N ASN A 34 35.19 -1.34 -3.31
CA ASN A 34 35.06 0.03 -2.83
C ASN A 34 36.05 0.92 -3.60
N GLN A 35 35.59 1.51 -4.67
CA GLN A 35 36.36 2.55 -5.35
C GLN A 35 36.28 3.79 -4.45
N ASN A 36 37.44 4.37 -4.18
CA ASN A 36 37.52 5.63 -3.46
C ASN A 36 36.54 6.62 -4.08
N SER A 37 35.59 7.12 -3.29
CA SER A 37 34.73 8.19 -3.74
C SER A 37 35.57 9.34 -4.26
N ASP A 38 35.20 9.93 -5.39
CA ASP A 38 35.85 11.11 -5.88
C ASP A 38 35.79 12.19 -4.81
N SER A 39 36.96 12.57 -4.26
CA SER A 39 37.05 13.50 -3.14
C SER A 39 36.48 14.86 -3.46
N GLU A 40 36.62 15.30 -4.72
CA GLU A 40 36.11 16.59 -5.16
C GLU A 40 34.58 16.61 -5.19
N ILE A 41 33.94 15.53 -5.67
CA ILE A 41 32.47 15.37 -5.63
C ILE A 41 31.99 15.25 -4.18
N ALA A 42 32.69 14.50 -3.34
CA ALA A 42 32.33 14.33 -1.95
C ALA A 42 32.37 15.67 -1.18
N GLU A 43 33.38 16.51 -1.41
CA GLU A 43 33.47 17.85 -0.80
C GLU A 43 32.34 18.78 -1.28
N GLN A 44 31.96 18.72 -2.55
CA GLN A 44 30.85 19.51 -3.07
C GLN A 44 29.48 19.05 -2.52
N LEU A 45 29.32 17.76 -2.22
CA LEU A 45 28.08 17.18 -1.69
C LEU A 45 27.95 17.32 -0.16
N ALA A 46 29.07 17.42 0.56
CA ALA A 46 29.09 17.44 2.02
C ALA A 46 28.12 18.49 2.65
N PRO A 47 28.07 19.76 2.20
CA PRO A 47 27.16 20.76 2.78
C PRO A 47 25.68 20.40 2.59
N TYR A 48 25.33 19.75 1.48
CA TYR A 48 23.97 19.29 1.21
C TYR A 48 23.61 18.07 2.05
N GLN A 49 24.55 17.12 2.21
CA GLN A 49 24.38 15.95 3.05
C GLN A 49 24.17 16.36 4.51
N ASP A 50 24.99 17.27 5.05
CA ASP A 50 24.86 17.77 6.43
C ASP A 50 23.52 18.47 6.67
N SER A 51 23.03 19.21 5.69
CA SER A 51 21.71 19.87 5.77
C SER A 51 20.58 18.86 5.78
N LEU A 52 20.63 17.88 4.86
CA LEU A 52 19.65 16.80 4.79
C LEU A 52 19.65 15.96 6.06
N HIS A 53 20.81 15.57 6.58
CA HIS A 53 20.91 14.81 7.83
C HIS A 53 20.26 15.54 8.99
N ARG A 54 20.54 16.83 9.16
CA ARG A 54 19.92 17.64 10.23
C ARG A 54 18.40 17.71 10.14
N GLU A 55 17.85 17.77 8.92
CA GLU A 55 16.41 17.82 8.70
C GLU A 55 15.77 16.44 8.89
N PHE A 56 16.34 15.42 8.28
CA PHE A 56 15.76 14.07 8.26
C PHE A 56 15.95 13.29 9.58
N ASP A 57 16.97 13.63 10.39
CA ASP A 57 17.19 13.03 11.71
C ASP A 57 16.31 13.66 12.81
N GLN A 58 15.48 14.65 12.44
CA GLN A 58 14.54 15.24 13.38
C GLN A 58 13.60 14.16 13.95
N ASN A 59 13.58 14.04 15.30
CA ASN A 59 12.64 13.14 15.97
C ASN A 59 11.20 13.64 15.81
N ILE A 60 10.32 12.78 15.30
CA ILE A 60 8.92 13.09 15.04
C ILE A 60 8.01 12.51 16.12
N ALA A 61 8.24 11.25 16.51
CA ALA A 61 7.41 10.54 17.48
C ALA A 61 8.17 9.35 18.09
N PHE A 62 7.49 8.65 18.98
CA PHE A 62 7.99 7.42 19.61
C PHE A 62 7.00 6.28 19.41
N THR A 63 7.49 5.07 19.13
CA THR A 63 6.69 3.85 19.18
C THR A 63 7.23 2.87 20.23
N PRO A 64 6.36 2.34 21.11
CA PRO A 64 6.79 1.42 22.16
C PRO A 64 7.05 0.00 21.68
N VAL A 65 6.61 -0.35 20.48
CA VAL A 65 6.71 -1.68 19.86
C VAL A 65 7.03 -1.55 18.38
N ASP A 66 7.52 -2.63 17.80
CA ASP A 66 7.69 -2.71 16.34
C ASP A 66 6.33 -2.62 15.64
N LEU A 67 6.27 -1.78 14.62
CA LEU A 67 5.14 -1.67 13.74
C LEU A 67 5.51 -2.28 12.39
N ILE A 68 4.84 -3.38 12.05
CA ILE A 68 5.16 -4.16 10.85
C ILE A 68 4.09 -4.03 9.77
N VAL A 69 4.50 -4.18 8.51
CA VAL A 69 3.60 -4.26 7.36
C VAL A 69 3.43 -5.71 6.96
N GLN A 70 2.31 -6.31 7.31
CA GLN A 70 2.04 -7.71 7.03
C GLN A 70 0.56 -7.96 6.75
N ARG A 71 0.25 -8.72 5.69
CA ARG A 71 -1.09 -9.25 5.45
C ARG A 71 -1.41 -10.40 6.40
N PRO A 72 -2.67 -10.65 6.71
CA PRO A 72 -3.86 -9.97 6.18
C PRO A 72 -4.13 -8.61 6.82
N SER A 73 -3.67 -8.37 8.04
CA SER A 73 -3.81 -7.12 8.81
C SER A 73 -2.62 -6.97 9.75
N SER A 74 -2.19 -5.76 10.03
CA SER A 74 -1.09 -5.51 10.95
C SER A 74 -1.22 -4.15 11.63
N ASN A 75 -0.51 -3.99 12.74
CA ASN A 75 -0.54 -2.77 13.54
C ASN A 75 -0.14 -1.50 12.75
N LEU A 76 0.84 -1.59 11.83
CA LEU A 76 1.23 -0.45 11.00
C LEU A 76 0.20 -0.17 9.90
N MET A 77 -0.38 -1.20 9.29
CA MET A 77 -1.47 -1.03 8.32
C MET A 77 -2.68 -0.35 8.98
N ASN A 78 -3.04 -0.77 10.19
CA ASN A 78 -4.09 -0.15 10.98
C ASN A 78 -3.77 1.31 11.29
N TRP A 79 -2.55 1.58 11.79
CA TRP A 79 -2.14 2.93 12.13
C TRP A 79 -2.17 3.89 10.92
N CYS A 80 -1.69 3.44 9.76
CA CYS A 80 -1.73 4.26 8.53
C CYS A 80 -3.17 4.58 8.11
N ALA A 81 -4.06 3.59 8.10
CA ALA A 81 -5.45 3.81 7.73
C ALA A 81 -6.17 4.70 8.74
N ASP A 82 -5.92 4.52 10.05
CA ASP A 82 -6.47 5.36 11.12
C ASP A 82 -5.96 6.80 11.03
N ALA A 83 -4.67 6.99 10.77
CA ALA A 83 -4.10 8.32 10.61
C ALA A 83 -4.82 9.11 9.51
N VAL A 84 -5.08 8.46 8.35
CA VAL A 84 -5.85 9.08 7.28
C VAL A 84 -7.29 9.33 7.70
N TYR A 85 -7.97 8.33 8.24
CA TYR A 85 -9.38 8.42 8.66
C TYR A 85 -9.59 9.54 9.67
N TYR A 86 -8.89 9.51 10.81
CA TYR A 86 -9.08 10.48 11.88
C TYR A 86 -8.58 11.89 11.53
N SER A 87 -7.66 12.03 10.57
CA SER A 87 -7.24 13.34 10.07
C SER A 87 -8.37 14.10 9.37
N GLN A 88 -9.39 13.38 8.88
CA GLN A 88 -10.48 13.93 8.07
C GLN A 88 -11.83 13.97 8.79
N ILE A 89 -12.09 13.00 9.67
CA ILE A 89 -13.37 12.91 10.38
C ILE A 89 -13.55 14.12 11.34
N GLY A 90 -14.76 14.63 11.39
CA GLY A 90 -15.12 15.80 12.19
C GLY A 90 -14.89 17.16 11.49
N LYS A 91 -14.22 17.17 10.32
CA LYS A 91 -14.03 18.38 9.52
C LYS A 91 -15.21 18.66 8.57
N THR A 92 -16.02 17.65 8.29
CA THR A 92 -17.15 17.72 7.37
C THR A 92 -18.32 16.98 8.00
N GLN A 93 -19.51 17.62 8.03
CA GLN A 93 -20.74 16.92 8.38
C GLN A 93 -21.17 16.08 7.17
N LEU A 94 -21.09 14.78 7.30
CA LEU A 94 -21.52 13.81 6.28
C LEU A 94 -22.65 12.98 6.87
N ASN A 95 -23.69 12.74 6.08
CA ASN A 95 -24.80 11.85 6.44
C ASN A 95 -24.49 10.40 6.08
N GLU A 96 -23.46 10.18 5.31
CA GLU A 96 -23.04 8.87 4.78
C GLU A 96 -21.83 8.35 5.54
N PRO A 97 -21.70 7.02 5.70
CA PRO A 97 -20.54 6.44 6.35
C PRO A 97 -19.25 6.71 5.57
N VAL A 98 -18.17 6.87 6.30
CA VAL A 98 -16.83 7.07 5.74
C VAL A 98 -15.94 5.92 6.15
N ILE A 99 -15.20 5.36 5.20
CA ILE A 99 -14.12 4.40 5.46
C ILE A 99 -12.80 4.93 4.90
N CYS A 100 -11.70 4.37 5.37
CA CYS A 100 -10.41 4.50 4.69
C CYS A 100 -10.03 3.14 4.10
N LEU A 101 -9.58 3.12 2.85
CA LEU A 101 -9.01 1.96 2.17
C LEU A 101 -7.74 2.38 1.43
N LEU A 102 -6.61 1.86 1.86
CA LEU A 102 -5.31 2.05 1.22
C LEU A 102 -4.82 0.72 0.64
N ASN A 103 -3.65 0.71 0.01
CA ASN A 103 -2.98 -0.51 -0.42
C ASN A 103 -1.74 -0.79 0.45
N LYS A 104 -1.52 -2.06 0.76
CA LYS A 104 -0.30 -2.51 1.46
C LYS A 104 0.97 -2.13 0.69
N GLY A 105 0.89 -2.14 -0.65
CA GLY A 105 2.00 -1.79 -1.54
C GLY A 105 2.48 -0.34 -1.40
N GLY A 106 1.62 0.58 -0.97
CA GLY A 106 1.96 1.97 -0.70
C GLY A 106 2.80 2.15 0.57
N ILE A 107 2.72 1.23 1.52
CA ILE A 107 3.49 1.25 2.77
C ILE A 107 4.80 0.47 2.53
N ARG A 108 5.94 1.16 2.45
CA ARG A 108 7.21 0.61 1.95
C ARG A 108 8.19 0.18 3.03
N ALA A 109 8.01 0.64 4.26
CA ALA A 109 8.88 0.32 5.39
C ALA A 109 8.06 0.03 6.64
N SER A 110 8.64 -0.75 7.54
CA SER A 110 8.16 -0.97 8.92
C SER A 110 8.91 -0.05 9.87
N PHE A 111 8.37 0.19 11.05
CA PHE A 111 9.04 0.94 12.10
C PHE A 111 9.55 -0.01 13.20
N GLY A 112 10.81 0.14 13.59
CA GLY A 112 11.33 -0.47 14.82
C GLY A 112 10.84 0.28 16.05
N ALA A 113 10.76 -0.39 17.20
CA ALA A 113 10.49 0.26 18.48
C ALA A 113 11.52 1.33 18.79
N GLY A 114 11.09 2.48 19.30
CA GLY A 114 11.96 3.60 19.64
C GLY A 114 11.50 4.93 19.04
N ASN A 115 12.43 5.86 18.91
CA ASN A 115 12.20 7.15 18.28
C ASN A 115 12.09 7.01 16.76
N LEU A 116 11.14 7.71 16.19
CA LEU A 116 10.89 7.76 14.74
C LEU A 116 11.33 9.12 14.22
N SER A 117 12.24 9.11 13.27
CA SER A 117 12.75 10.31 12.59
C SER A 117 11.88 10.68 11.38
N LEU A 118 12.07 11.89 10.87
CA LEU A 118 11.45 12.31 9.61
C LEU A 118 11.81 11.36 8.46
N ALA A 119 13.05 10.89 8.41
CA ALA A 119 13.52 9.92 7.42
C ALA A 119 12.69 8.63 7.42
N ASP A 120 12.23 8.16 8.58
CA ASP A 120 11.44 6.94 8.67
C ASP A 120 10.08 7.09 7.99
N PHE A 121 9.44 8.27 8.10
CA PHE A 121 8.19 8.55 7.38
C PHE A 121 8.38 8.67 5.87
N TYR A 122 9.51 9.21 5.41
CA TYR A 122 9.84 9.21 3.99
C TYR A 122 10.12 7.79 3.46
N LYS A 123 10.73 6.91 4.26
CA LYS A 123 10.88 5.48 3.91
C LYS A 123 9.53 4.75 3.93
N LEU A 124 8.65 5.09 4.89
CA LEU A 124 7.31 4.51 4.99
C LEU A 124 6.48 4.79 3.74
N MET A 125 6.42 6.05 3.31
CA MET A 125 5.64 6.53 2.17
C MET A 125 6.51 7.41 1.25
N PRO A 126 7.34 6.81 0.37
CA PRO A 126 8.24 7.57 -0.52
C PRO A 126 7.53 8.21 -1.72
N PHE A 127 6.23 8.03 -1.84
CA PHE A 127 5.42 8.55 -2.94
C PHE A 127 4.74 9.87 -2.56
N ASP A 128 4.51 10.72 -3.54
CA ASP A 128 3.74 11.95 -3.39
C ASP A 128 2.24 11.74 -3.64
N ASN A 129 1.73 10.60 -3.14
CA ASN A 129 0.31 10.26 -3.23
C ASN A 129 -0.52 11.25 -2.42
N ARG A 130 -1.58 11.76 -3.02
CA ARG A 130 -2.51 12.69 -2.40
C ARG A 130 -3.76 11.98 -1.90
N LEU A 131 -4.30 12.51 -0.82
CA LEU A 131 -5.59 12.07 -0.31
C LEU A 131 -6.70 12.45 -1.28
N VAL A 132 -7.57 11.49 -1.58
CA VAL A 132 -8.80 11.67 -2.37
C VAL A 132 -9.97 11.08 -1.60
N TRP A 133 -11.11 11.77 -1.65
CA TRP A 133 -12.41 11.25 -1.22
C TRP A 133 -13.13 10.71 -2.45
N VAL A 134 -13.55 9.47 -2.42
CA VAL A 134 -14.35 8.84 -3.49
C VAL A 134 -15.75 8.62 -2.98
N HIS A 135 -16.77 9.14 -3.68
CA HIS A 135 -18.18 8.91 -3.40
C HIS A 135 -18.61 7.62 -4.09
N LEU A 136 -18.65 6.54 -3.35
CA LEU A 136 -18.81 5.19 -3.89
C LEU A 136 -20.21 4.64 -3.66
N PRO A 137 -20.92 4.18 -4.69
CA PRO A 137 -22.21 3.51 -4.52
C PRO A 137 -22.07 2.22 -3.69
N VAL A 138 -23.00 2.01 -2.75
CA VAL A 138 -23.00 0.82 -1.86
C VAL A 138 -22.98 -0.50 -2.65
N ARG A 139 -23.59 -0.55 -3.85
CA ARG A 139 -23.55 -1.75 -4.71
C ARG A 139 -22.12 -2.19 -5.10
N LYS A 140 -21.13 -1.27 -5.07
CA LYS A 140 -19.73 -1.56 -5.37
C LYS A 140 -18.94 -2.13 -4.20
N ILE A 141 -19.52 -2.22 -3.01
CA ILE A 141 -18.89 -2.88 -1.86
C ILE A 141 -18.51 -4.33 -2.21
N LYS A 142 -19.32 -5.02 -3.00
CA LYS A 142 -19.00 -6.39 -3.47
C LYS A 142 -17.73 -6.47 -4.32
N GLU A 143 -17.41 -5.42 -5.07
CA GLU A 143 -16.14 -5.36 -5.82
C GLU A 143 -14.95 -5.15 -4.88
N ILE A 144 -15.11 -4.33 -3.83
CA ILE A 144 -14.10 -4.15 -2.76
C ILE A 144 -13.88 -5.48 -2.03
N GLU A 145 -14.96 -6.17 -1.62
CA GLU A 145 -14.90 -7.46 -0.93
C GLU A 145 -14.11 -8.48 -1.75
N HIS A 146 -14.45 -8.62 -3.02
CA HIS A 146 -13.75 -9.51 -3.96
C HIS A 146 -12.26 -9.15 -4.07
N TYR A 147 -11.95 -7.86 -4.19
CA TYR A 147 -10.56 -7.38 -4.26
C TYR A 147 -9.78 -7.70 -2.98
N ILE A 148 -10.36 -7.44 -1.78
CA ILE A 148 -9.69 -7.70 -0.50
C ILE A 148 -9.44 -9.20 -0.32
N SER A 149 -10.40 -10.05 -0.70
CA SER A 149 -10.25 -11.51 -0.67
C SER A 149 -9.10 -11.99 -1.55
N LEU A 150 -8.97 -11.46 -2.78
CA LEU A 150 -7.88 -11.81 -3.70
C LEU A 150 -6.53 -11.25 -3.28
N SER A 151 -6.48 -10.01 -2.77
CA SER A 151 -5.24 -9.38 -2.33
C SER A 151 -4.70 -9.97 -1.02
N GLY A 152 -5.57 -10.63 -0.23
CA GLY A 152 -5.23 -11.20 1.06
C GLY A 152 -5.16 -10.16 2.19
N GLY A 153 -5.80 -9.00 2.03
CA GLY A 153 -5.91 -7.95 3.04
C GLY A 153 -5.18 -6.66 2.72
N GLU A 154 -5.81 -5.55 3.09
CA GLU A 154 -5.32 -4.20 2.84
C GLU A 154 -5.51 -3.31 4.08
N PRO A 155 -4.77 -2.18 4.20
CA PRO A 155 -4.98 -1.21 5.27
C PRO A 155 -6.37 -0.59 5.18
N MET A 156 -7.15 -0.70 6.24
CA MET A 156 -8.51 -0.17 6.28
C MET A 156 -8.83 0.45 7.65
N ALA A 157 -9.72 1.46 7.68
CA ALA A 157 -10.24 2.07 8.90
C ALA A 157 -11.75 2.29 8.82
N ASN A 158 -12.40 2.26 9.98
CA ASN A 158 -13.85 2.33 10.16
C ASN A 158 -14.61 1.18 9.48
N CYS A 159 -13.92 0.09 9.19
CA CYS A 159 -14.48 -1.15 8.68
C CYS A 159 -13.61 -2.35 9.07
N THR A 160 -14.19 -3.54 9.00
CA THR A 160 -13.50 -4.84 9.13
C THR A 160 -13.93 -5.76 8.01
N PHE A 161 -13.08 -6.70 7.66
CA PHE A 161 -13.37 -7.72 6.66
C PHE A 161 -13.42 -9.09 7.32
N GLU A 162 -14.56 -9.76 7.27
CA GLU A 162 -14.79 -11.05 7.89
C GLU A 162 -15.64 -11.94 6.99
N LYS A 163 -15.20 -13.19 6.76
CA LYS A 163 -15.93 -14.18 5.95
C LYS A 163 -16.33 -13.63 4.57
N ASP A 164 -15.38 -13.01 3.88
CA ASP A 164 -15.54 -12.37 2.57
C ASP A 164 -16.59 -11.23 2.54
N GLN A 165 -16.88 -10.62 3.70
CA GLN A 165 -17.79 -9.48 3.81
C GLN A 165 -17.13 -8.28 4.48
N LEU A 166 -17.41 -7.10 3.96
CA LEU A 166 -16.95 -5.83 4.52
C LEU A 166 -18.01 -5.27 5.49
N HIS A 167 -17.66 -5.20 6.76
CA HIS A 167 -18.49 -4.62 7.79
C HIS A 167 -18.09 -3.17 8.02
N ILE A 168 -18.92 -2.24 7.60
CA ILE A 168 -18.67 -0.79 7.68
C ILE A 168 -19.43 -0.22 8.87
N VAL A 169 -18.71 0.48 9.74
CA VAL A 169 -19.34 1.12 10.91
C VAL A 169 -20.25 2.27 10.47
N GLY A 170 -21.50 2.24 10.94
CA GLY A 170 -22.50 3.25 10.60
C GLY A 170 -23.19 3.06 9.25
N LEU A 171 -22.94 1.99 8.52
CA LEU A 171 -23.69 1.67 7.31
C LEU A 171 -25.07 1.17 7.67
N LEU A 172 -26.11 1.85 7.18
CA LEU A 172 -27.52 1.50 7.36
C LEU A 172 -28.13 1.08 6.01
N PRO A 173 -29.24 0.30 6.01
CA PRO A 173 -29.87 -0.21 4.78
C PRO A 173 -30.35 0.89 3.80
N GLU A 174 -30.65 2.08 4.31
CA GLU A 174 -31.08 3.24 3.52
C GLU A 174 -29.95 3.96 2.80
N HIS A 175 -28.68 3.74 3.19
CA HIS A 175 -27.56 4.38 2.54
C HIS A 175 -27.39 3.85 1.09
N GLN A 176 -27.29 4.78 0.15
CA GLN A 176 -27.05 4.49 -1.28
C GLN A 176 -25.55 4.62 -1.61
N PHE A 177 -24.82 5.40 -0.81
CA PHE A 177 -23.41 5.72 -1.03
C PHE A 177 -22.64 5.64 0.29
N ILE A 178 -21.32 5.51 0.14
CA ILE A 178 -20.34 5.68 1.21
C ILE A 178 -19.24 6.61 0.69
N TRP A 179 -18.52 7.24 1.60
CA TRP A 179 -17.29 7.94 1.27
C TRP A 179 -16.08 7.04 1.56
N VAL A 180 -15.16 6.96 0.60
CA VAL A 180 -13.91 6.23 0.75
C VAL A 180 -12.73 7.19 0.68
N LEU A 181 -11.96 7.27 1.76
CA LEU A 181 -10.67 7.96 1.82
C LEU A 181 -9.59 7.04 1.26
N THR A 182 -8.89 7.51 0.22
CA THR A 182 -7.87 6.69 -0.44
C THR A 182 -6.78 7.55 -1.08
N ALA A 183 -5.77 6.93 -1.69
CA ALA A 183 -4.75 7.62 -2.46
C ALA A 183 -5.26 7.95 -3.87
N ASP A 184 -4.80 9.06 -4.46
CA ASP A 184 -5.07 9.46 -5.84
C ASP A 184 -4.68 8.37 -6.86
N PHE A 185 -3.54 7.72 -6.63
CA PHE A 185 -3.11 6.54 -7.41
C PHE A 185 -4.18 5.44 -7.42
N LEU A 186 -4.74 5.10 -6.27
CA LEU A 186 -5.76 4.06 -6.13
C LEU A 186 -7.11 4.52 -6.71
N ALA A 187 -7.50 5.77 -6.42
CA ALA A 187 -8.71 6.36 -6.97
C ALA A 187 -8.74 6.35 -8.51
N ASN A 188 -7.57 6.32 -9.15
CA ASN A 188 -7.41 6.23 -10.59
C ASN A 188 -7.14 4.79 -11.10
N GLY A 189 -7.52 3.77 -10.32
CA GLY A 189 -7.44 2.36 -10.71
C GLY A 189 -6.08 1.70 -10.47
N GLY A 190 -5.17 2.37 -9.75
CA GLY A 190 -3.90 1.77 -9.31
C GLY A 190 -4.13 0.49 -8.51
N ASP A 191 -3.17 -0.43 -8.54
CA ASP A 191 -3.23 -1.75 -7.90
C ASP A 191 -4.52 -2.54 -8.23
N GLN A 192 -5.11 -2.30 -9.40
CA GLN A 192 -6.35 -2.94 -9.87
C GLN A 192 -7.61 -2.58 -9.06
N MET A 193 -7.59 -1.49 -8.29
CA MET A 193 -8.77 -0.97 -7.59
C MET A 193 -9.74 -0.27 -8.57
N ASN A 194 -10.16 -0.99 -9.61
CA ASN A 194 -10.98 -0.48 -10.70
C ASN A 194 -12.39 -0.05 -10.28
N PHE A 195 -12.84 -0.49 -9.10
CA PHE A 195 -14.13 -0.08 -8.54
C PHE A 195 -14.21 1.42 -8.21
N PHE A 196 -13.08 2.12 -8.14
CA PHE A 196 -13.03 3.57 -7.99
C PHE A 196 -13.13 4.35 -9.32
N LEU A 197 -12.97 3.68 -10.46
CA LEU A 197 -13.02 4.34 -11.76
C LEU A 197 -14.42 4.86 -12.02
N ASN A 198 -14.47 6.07 -12.63
CA ASN A 198 -15.70 6.77 -13.03
C ASN A 198 -16.64 7.16 -11.87
N GLU A 199 -16.21 7.05 -10.64
CA GLU A 199 -16.96 7.55 -9.49
C GLU A 199 -16.61 9.03 -9.18
N GLU A 200 -17.51 9.73 -8.51
CA GLU A 200 -17.29 11.12 -8.08
C GLU A 200 -16.11 11.18 -7.11
N LYS A 201 -15.20 12.13 -7.32
CA LYS A 201 -14.00 12.32 -6.51
C LYS A 201 -13.89 13.76 -6.03
N LYS A 202 -13.48 13.92 -4.76
CA LYS A 202 -13.01 15.19 -4.21
C LYS A 202 -11.50 15.07 -3.99
N GLU A 203 -10.74 15.65 -4.90
CA GLU A 203 -9.28 15.71 -4.78
C GLU A 203 -8.89 16.70 -3.69
N THR A 204 -7.81 16.37 -2.98
CA THR A 204 -7.18 17.27 -2.03
C THR A 204 -5.74 17.54 -2.43
N ASN A 205 -5.15 18.62 -1.89
CA ASN A 205 -3.72 18.87 -2.07
C ASN A 205 -2.88 18.32 -0.90
N ILE A 206 -3.44 17.40 -0.10
CA ILE A 206 -2.81 16.87 1.11
C ILE A 206 -2.07 15.58 0.74
N LEU A 207 -0.77 15.53 0.97
CA LEU A 207 0.02 14.31 0.81
C LEU A 207 -0.28 13.33 1.95
N LEU A 208 -0.43 12.05 1.64
CA LEU A 208 -0.62 11.01 2.66
C LEU A 208 0.56 10.96 3.65
N ARG A 209 1.79 11.13 3.15
CA ARG A 209 2.99 11.22 3.99
C ARG A 209 2.88 12.35 5.02
N ASP A 210 2.39 13.51 4.62
CA ASP A 210 2.23 14.65 5.54
C ASP A 210 1.17 14.37 6.60
N ILE A 211 0.10 13.65 6.26
CA ILE A 211 -0.88 13.18 7.24
C ILE A 211 -0.20 12.29 8.28
N PHE A 212 0.61 11.33 7.85
CA PHE A 212 1.32 10.45 8.77
C PHE A 212 2.27 11.21 9.70
N ILE A 213 3.07 12.13 9.13
CA ILE A 213 4.00 12.97 9.90
C ILE A 213 3.23 13.83 10.91
N GLN A 214 2.16 14.51 10.49
CA GLN A 214 1.37 15.38 11.38
C GLN A 214 0.67 14.58 12.46
N THR A 215 0.07 13.43 12.13
CA THR A 215 -0.58 12.55 13.11
C THR A 215 0.43 12.06 14.14
N ALA A 216 1.60 11.61 13.70
CA ALA A 216 2.66 11.16 14.59
C ALA A 216 3.15 12.29 15.52
N LYS A 217 3.38 13.50 15.00
CA LYS A 217 3.73 14.70 15.81
C LYS A 217 2.67 15.01 16.84
N GLN A 218 1.39 14.95 16.49
CA GLN A 218 0.28 15.23 17.40
C GLN A 218 0.17 14.17 18.50
N GLN A 219 0.41 12.91 18.18
CA GLN A 219 0.39 11.81 19.15
C GLN A 219 1.62 11.81 20.07
N GLY A 220 2.79 12.25 19.59
CA GLY A 220 4.07 12.18 20.29
C GLY A 220 4.52 10.73 20.57
N LYS A 221 3.63 9.92 21.15
CA LYS A 221 3.72 8.46 21.25
C LYS A 221 2.60 7.86 20.42
N LEU A 222 2.97 6.99 19.46
CA LEU A 222 1.99 6.44 18.53
C LEU A 222 0.90 5.66 19.26
N ILE A 223 -0.35 5.92 18.92
CA ILE A 223 -1.54 5.19 19.38
C ILE A 223 -1.72 4.00 18.44
N ILE A 224 -1.57 2.78 18.98
CA ILE A 224 -1.47 1.56 18.17
C ILE A 224 -2.69 0.70 18.42
N ASP A 225 -3.46 0.43 17.36
CA ASP A 225 -4.48 -0.61 17.36
C ASP A 225 -3.86 -1.94 16.91
N GLN A 226 -3.87 -2.94 17.80
CA GLN A 226 -3.36 -4.28 17.53
C GLN A 226 -4.45 -5.27 17.11
N ASN A 227 -5.71 -4.83 17.06
CA ASN A 227 -6.80 -5.69 16.65
C ASN A 227 -6.66 -6.08 15.18
N GLN A 228 -7.03 -7.30 14.86
CA GLN A 228 -7.18 -7.68 13.48
C GLN A 228 -8.37 -6.94 12.86
N ARG A 229 -8.23 -6.56 11.60
CA ARG A 229 -9.32 -5.96 10.81
C ARG A 229 -9.69 -6.83 9.60
N HIS A 230 -8.96 -7.92 9.41
CA HIS A 230 -9.22 -8.93 8.40
C HIS A 230 -9.25 -10.29 9.09
N TYR A 231 -10.40 -10.92 9.06
CA TYR A 231 -10.65 -12.26 9.62
C TYR A 231 -11.00 -13.20 8.46
N PRO A 232 -10.35 -14.37 8.36
CA PRO A 232 -10.61 -15.36 7.30
C PRO A 232 -12.01 -15.96 7.36
#